data_66760295409b79da7ca892b884640077
#
_entry.id   66760295409b79da7ca892b884640077
#
_cell.length_a   1.000
_cell.length_b   1.000
_cell.length_c   1.000
_cell.angle_alpha   90.00
_cell.angle_beta   90.00
_cell.angle_gamma   90.00
#
_symmetry.space_group_name_H-M   'P 1'
#
loop_
_entity.id
_entity.type
_entity.pdbx_description
1 polymer ?
#
loop_
_entity_poly.entity_id
_entity_poly.type
_entity_poly.pdbx_seq_one_letter_code
_entity_poly.pdbx_strand_id
1 'polypeptide(L)'
;MAVERRRVQPRTFYLNETHELASGEKVGGGRLPAYAPIPWAAKAKRINGSIQRVEKLIVASNDPLKEDRFFVLANPVREVQKLSNDKKKAPTGTFKEKTDFGGTHSRVFDRLGMDLLKVTENGQAIVHAKRSTVDQLRERSASLETLGAREQSRWVTIDSFELIPLHLRVDQEWLNRLTGEAPAEVIFELQPVLTRLEVERVLRAIAAQLRGSEKLTGTGTDFSGRRWLRGLANRDSIQRIGGDFFSVQSIHSPLYSVAAGRTKGRAPATLAAPPPPIDATALPCVAVLDLGVPADHSKLRPYRRGQFVPLNAPRPPIGDHGSYVASRVVFGDCESHDALSDCVGLCSYYDGMVGDHTAGVRNSNRIWDKFVMEVLRGIAGAAPDVRVFNLSFGNERPLSAFSEVERNEHQVNLRDLDNFVFANDSIVVVAAGNSPSGSIPNPQYPEHYKDPRWALGPWACGFNTLVCGAFVSRLTTAGLVTEVGWPSPFSRIGPGLCGAPIPSFSAEGGNTDDAYGYAPDLGVWCLSGAGLPEDKIGTSFAAPLLAREAALTLDRLQHQCAPGSRPFAVTARAFLTLTATPPRRSTQSRS
;
A
#
# COMPACT_ATOMS: atom_id res chain seq x y z
N MET A 1 22.41 25.95 -23.33
CA MET A 1 22.82 25.73 -21.92
C MET A 1 21.86 24.74 -21.29
N ALA A 2 22.29 23.50 -21.12
CA ALA A 2 21.49 22.48 -20.47
C ALA A 2 21.47 22.75 -18.96
N VAL A 3 20.31 23.06 -18.42
CA VAL A 3 20.10 23.17 -16.97
C VAL A 3 20.12 21.77 -16.40
N GLU A 4 21.20 21.43 -15.73
CA GLU A 4 21.35 20.18 -14.99
C GLU A 4 20.30 20.15 -13.86
N ARG A 5 19.23 19.41 -14.09
CA ARG A 5 18.19 19.19 -13.08
C ARG A 5 18.78 18.31 -11.98
N ARG A 6 19.18 18.91 -10.86
CA ARG A 6 19.47 18.16 -9.64
C ARG A 6 18.23 17.32 -9.31
N ARG A 7 18.35 15.99 -9.43
CA ARG A 7 17.36 15.05 -8.92
C ARG A 7 17.32 15.22 -7.40
N VAL A 8 16.36 15.99 -6.92
CA VAL A 8 15.97 15.93 -5.52
C VAL A 8 15.34 14.56 -5.33
N GLN A 9 15.99 13.67 -4.60
CA GLN A 9 15.36 12.40 -4.22
C GLN A 9 14.15 12.75 -3.36
N PRO A 10 12.94 12.36 -3.78
CA PRO A 10 11.75 12.63 -2.98
C PRO A 10 11.83 11.77 -1.72
N ARG A 11 11.98 12.42 -0.58
CA ARG A 11 11.76 11.78 0.70
C ARG A 11 10.25 11.76 0.93
N THR A 12 9.59 10.71 0.49
CA THR A 12 8.19 10.48 0.84
C THR A 12 8.16 10.03 2.30
N PHE A 13 7.71 10.91 3.17
CA PHE A 13 7.52 10.57 4.59
C PHE A 13 6.14 9.95 4.73
N TYR A 14 6.08 8.64 4.96
CA TYR A 14 4.90 8.02 5.54
C TYR A 14 4.88 8.41 7.01
N LEU A 15 4.00 9.33 7.33
CA LEU A 15 3.72 9.67 8.71
C LEU A 15 2.85 8.56 9.29
N ASN A 16 3.39 7.78 10.22
CA ASN A 16 2.52 7.14 11.19
C ASN A 16 1.72 8.25 11.90
N GLU A 17 0.56 7.96 12.43
CA GLU A 17 -0.33 8.91 13.12
C GLU A 17 0.37 9.73 14.22
N THR A 18 1.60 9.37 14.58
CA THR A 18 2.46 10.04 15.58
C THR A 18 3.48 11.02 14.99
N HIS A 19 3.59 11.12 13.67
CA HIS A 19 4.53 12.04 13.05
C HIS A 19 3.86 13.39 12.74
N GLU A 20 3.87 14.29 13.68
CA GLU A 20 3.78 15.71 13.34
C GLU A 20 4.94 16.05 12.39
N LEU A 21 4.61 16.64 11.25
CA LEU A 21 5.59 17.27 10.37
C LEU A 21 6.42 18.24 11.21
N ALA A 22 7.63 17.84 11.58
CA ALA A 22 8.58 18.78 12.08
C ALA A 22 8.78 19.81 10.96
N SER A 23 8.14 20.97 11.10
CA SER A 23 8.40 22.14 10.27
C SER A 23 9.91 22.25 10.18
N GLY A 24 10.44 22.39 8.95
CA GLY A 24 11.88 22.44 8.71
C GLY A 24 12.52 23.66 9.38
N GLU A 25 12.56 23.66 10.70
CA GLU A 25 13.41 24.57 11.42
C GLU A 25 14.84 24.31 10.98
N LYS A 26 15.40 25.29 10.31
CA LYS A 26 16.84 25.39 10.11
C LYS A 26 17.48 25.13 11.47
N VAL A 27 18.13 23.97 11.63
CA VAL A 27 19.01 23.73 12.77
C VAL A 27 20.21 24.65 12.59
N GLY A 28 19.99 25.93 12.87
CA GLY A 28 21.07 26.85 13.18
C GLY A 28 21.85 26.25 14.36
N GLY A 29 23.15 26.45 14.45
CA GLY A 29 24.02 25.92 15.51
C GLY A 29 23.60 26.33 16.93
N GLY A 30 22.41 25.86 17.33
CA GLY A 30 21.82 26.10 18.64
C GLY A 30 22.60 25.35 19.71
N ARG A 31 22.72 25.95 20.89
CA ARG A 31 23.20 25.28 22.09
C ARG A 31 22.41 23.99 22.31
N LEU A 32 23.10 22.89 22.63
CA LEU A 32 22.48 21.63 23.04
C LEU A 32 21.41 21.91 24.09
N PRO A 33 20.23 21.28 24.03
CA PRO A 33 19.20 21.42 25.04
C PRO A 33 19.80 21.10 26.39
N ALA A 34 19.60 21.97 27.37
CA ALA A 34 20.00 21.68 28.75
C ALA A 34 18.99 20.70 29.35
N TYR A 35 19.45 19.52 29.69
CA TYR A 35 18.66 18.51 30.38
C TYR A 35 18.85 18.64 31.92
N ALA A 36 17.85 18.23 32.67
CA ALA A 36 18.02 18.04 34.11
C ALA A 36 19.13 17.00 34.36
N PRO A 37 19.81 17.06 35.54
CA PRO A 37 20.89 16.13 35.84
C PRO A 37 20.49 14.67 35.60
N ILE A 38 21.25 13.98 34.77
CA ILE A 38 21.04 12.56 34.43
C ILE A 38 22.02 11.73 35.24
N PRO A 39 21.59 10.67 35.93
CA PRO A 39 22.48 9.77 36.66
C PRO A 39 23.25 8.88 35.65
N TRP A 40 24.31 9.46 35.05
CA TRP A 40 25.05 8.83 33.95
C TRP A 40 25.64 7.47 34.30
N ALA A 41 26.15 7.29 35.54
CA ALA A 41 26.67 5.98 35.98
C ALA A 41 25.60 4.88 35.94
N ALA A 42 24.41 5.15 36.47
CA ALA A 42 23.29 4.19 36.42
C ALA A 42 22.81 3.94 35.00
N LYS A 43 22.75 4.99 34.18
CA LYS A 43 22.37 4.90 32.76
C LYS A 43 23.39 4.10 31.94
N ALA A 44 24.69 4.35 32.17
CA ALA A 44 25.78 3.60 31.55
C ALA A 44 25.68 2.10 31.84
N LYS A 45 25.49 1.74 33.11
CA LYS A 45 25.33 0.33 33.54
C LYS A 45 24.12 -0.34 32.85
N ARG A 46 23.00 0.37 32.77
CA ARG A 46 21.78 -0.15 32.14
C ARG A 46 21.96 -0.36 30.65
N ILE A 47 22.44 0.63 29.90
CA ILE A 47 22.64 0.57 28.45
C ILE A 47 23.69 -0.50 28.12
N ASN A 48 24.86 -0.45 28.75
CA ASN A 48 25.93 -1.43 28.49
C ASN A 48 25.48 -2.86 28.80
N GLY A 49 24.84 -3.07 29.94
CA GLY A 49 24.27 -4.37 30.31
C GLY A 49 23.18 -4.86 29.32
N SER A 50 22.42 -3.94 28.74
CA SER A 50 21.44 -4.30 27.69
C SER A 50 22.13 -4.73 26.38
N ILE A 51 23.15 -3.99 25.93
CA ILE A 51 23.95 -4.34 24.74
C ILE A 51 24.57 -5.71 24.90
N GLN A 52 25.23 -5.98 26.05
CA GLN A 52 25.86 -7.29 26.29
C GLN A 52 24.87 -8.46 26.30
N ARG A 53 23.69 -8.28 26.89
CA ARG A 53 22.64 -9.31 26.88
C ARG A 53 22.16 -9.61 25.47
N VAL A 54 21.86 -8.56 24.70
CA VAL A 54 21.39 -8.71 23.32
C VAL A 54 22.45 -9.37 22.44
N GLU A 55 23.70 -8.93 22.56
CA GLU A 55 24.84 -9.54 21.86
C GLU A 55 24.94 -11.04 22.13
N LYS A 56 24.90 -11.45 23.39
CA LYS A 56 24.95 -12.85 23.79
C LYS A 56 23.81 -13.67 23.16
N LEU A 57 22.60 -13.12 23.13
CA LEU A 57 21.44 -13.79 22.57
C LEU A 57 21.49 -13.89 21.04
N ILE A 58 21.94 -12.82 20.33
CA ILE A 58 22.13 -12.85 18.89
C ILE A 58 23.19 -13.88 18.48
N VAL A 59 24.33 -13.91 19.15
CA VAL A 59 25.39 -14.88 18.88
C VAL A 59 24.93 -16.32 19.12
N ALA A 60 24.04 -16.54 20.10
CA ALA A 60 23.47 -17.87 20.37
C ALA A 60 22.36 -18.27 19.36
N SER A 61 21.85 -17.35 18.55
CA SER A 61 20.80 -17.61 17.56
C SER A 61 21.29 -18.43 16.35
N ASN A 62 20.36 -18.85 15.50
CA ASN A 62 20.67 -19.52 14.24
C ASN A 62 20.72 -18.56 13.04
N ASP A 63 20.69 -17.23 13.27
CA ASP A 63 20.79 -16.24 12.21
C ASP A 63 22.15 -16.37 11.48
N PRO A 64 22.18 -16.54 10.16
CA PRO A 64 23.42 -16.68 9.40
C PRO A 64 24.29 -15.43 9.40
N LEU A 65 23.75 -14.27 9.81
CA LEU A 65 24.46 -12.99 9.83
C LEU A 65 24.85 -12.53 11.26
N LYS A 66 24.64 -13.37 12.27
CA LYS A 66 24.85 -13.07 13.69
C LYS A 66 26.25 -12.54 14.06
N GLU A 67 27.27 -12.88 13.28
CA GLU A 67 28.63 -12.41 13.51
C GLU A 67 28.89 -11.03 12.85
N ASP A 68 28.11 -10.65 11.85
CA ASP A 68 28.36 -9.47 11.03
C ASP A 68 27.35 -8.33 11.29
N ARG A 69 26.11 -8.69 11.63
CA ARG A 69 24.95 -7.79 11.66
C ARG A 69 24.15 -7.94 12.94
N PHE A 70 23.74 -6.81 13.51
CA PHE A 70 22.90 -6.74 14.69
C PHE A 70 21.62 -5.98 14.37
N PHE A 71 20.48 -6.64 14.53
CA PHE A 71 19.16 -6.05 14.42
C PHE A 71 18.52 -6.07 15.79
N VAL A 72 18.27 -4.90 16.34
CA VAL A 72 17.84 -4.74 17.74
C VAL A 72 16.73 -3.72 17.88
N LEU A 73 15.98 -3.82 18.97
CA LEU A 73 14.98 -2.87 19.39
C LEU A 73 15.61 -1.89 20.37
N ALA A 74 15.61 -0.61 20.05
CA ALA A 74 16.01 0.46 20.95
C ALA A 74 14.77 1.01 21.66
N ASN A 75 14.81 1.06 22.98
CA ASN A 75 13.76 1.60 23.82
C ASN A 75 14.03 3.07 24.14
N PRO A 76 13.05 3.98 23.96
CA PRO A 76 13.19 5.37 24.40
C PRO A 76 13.07 5.49 25.92
N VAL A 77 13.73 6.48 26.49
CA VAL A 77 13.41 6.96 27.84
C VAL A 77 11.99 7.53 27.80
N ARG A 78 11.10 7.14 28.68
CA ARG A 78 9.68 7.54 28.62
C ARG A 78 9.48 9.05 28.68
N GLU A 79 10.27 9.74 29.52
CA GLU A 79 10.21 11.20 29.68
C GLU A 79 11.62 11.75 29.92
N VAL A 80 11.97 12.83 29.26
CA VAL A 80 13.19 13.59 29.50
C VAL A 80 12.81 14.95 30.10
N GLN A 81 13.49 15.34 31.18
CA GLN A 81 13.30 16.67 31.73
C GLN A 81 14.26 17.64 31.04
N LYS A 82 13.73 18.64 30.36
CA LYS A 82 14.49 19.74 29.76
C LYS A 82 14.44 20.96 30.68
N LEU A 83 15.55 21.68 30.78
CA LEU A 83 15.59 22.98 31.42
C LEU A 83 15.13 24.05 30.42
N SER A 84 14.20 24.91 30.84
CA SER A 84 13.75 26.03 30.00
C SER A 84 14.88 27.05 29.88
N ASN A 85 15.29 27.34 28.64
CA ASN A 85 16.24 28.43 28.35
C ASN A 85 15.54 29.75 28.04
N ASP A 86 14.20 29.80 28.13
CA ASP A 86 13.43 31.00 27.81
C ASP A 86 13.46 31.98 28.97
N LYS A 87 14.33 33.00 28.86
CA LYS A 87 14.49 34.07 29.85
C LYS A 87 13.22 34.91 30.07
N LYS A 88 12.18 34.74 29.20
CA LYS A 88 10.90 35.45 29.30
C LYS A 88 9.80 34.65 30.02
N LYS A 89 10.00 33.34 30.18
CA LYS A 89 9.12 32.47 30.97
C LYS A 89 9.88 32.03 32.22
N ALA A 90 9.34 32.26 33.36
CA ALA A 90 9.89 32.03 34.71
C ALA A 90 11.17 31.19 34.81
N PRO A 91 12.23 31.64 35.49
CA PRO A 91 13.60 31.15 35.28
C PRO A 91 13.93 29.76 35.84
N THR A 92 12.97 28.96 36.29
CA THR A 92 13.22 27.68 36.98
C THR A 92 12.26 26.55 36.60
N GLY A 93 11.66 26.55 35.40
CA GLY A 93 10.76 25.49 35.00
C GLY A 93 11.49 24.35 34.30
N THR A 94 11.51 23.16 34.90
CA THR A 94 11.72 21.93 34.15
C THR A 94 10.40 21.53 33.46
N PHE A 95 10.42 21.23 32.17
CA PHE A 95 9.28 20.63 31.51
C PHE A 95 9.61 19.19 31.07
N LYS A 96 8.62 18.32 31.15
CA LYS A 96 8.72 16.94 30.72
C LYS A 96 8.41 16.86 29.24
N GLU A 97 9.31 16.25 28.49
CA GLU A 97 9.08 15.93 27.08
C GLU A 97 8.93 14.42 26.92
N LYS A 98 7.82 13.98 26.35
CA LYS A 98 7.64 12.57 25.98
C LYS A 98 8.61 12.24 24.86
N THR A 99 9.41 11.21 25.03
CA THR A 99 10.39 10.80 24.03
C THR A 99 9.87 9.56 23.29
N ASP A 100 9.90 9.64 21.97
CA ASP A 100 9.78 8.53 21.07
C ASP A 100 10.81 8.69 19.95
N PHE A 101 11.01 7.66 19.13
CA PHE A 101 11.94 7.74 18.02
C PHE A 101 11.26 8.11 16.70
N GLY A 102 9.97 8.44 16.73
CA GLY A 102 9.21 8.81 15.54
C GLY A 102 9.51 10.20 14.99
N GLY A 103 9.95 11.12 15.82
CA GLY A 103 10.17 12.52 15.46
C GLY A 103 11.65 12.91 15.36
N THR A 104 11.99 14.03 15.98
CA THR A 104 13.35 14.62 15.97
C THR A 104 14.41 13.73 16.62
N HIS A 105 14.01 12.81 17.47
CA HIS A 105 14.91 11.89 18.18
C HIS A 105 15.48 10.77 17.32
N SER A 106 14.92 10.50 16.14
CA SER A 106 15.42 9.47 15.20
C SER A 106 16.87 9.67 14.77
N ARG A 107 17.31 10.93 14.67
CA ARG A 107 18.70 11.30 14.27
C ARG A 107 19.78 10.85 15.26
N VAL A 108 19.39 10.38 16.44
CA VAL A 108 20.35 9.85 17.41
C VAL A 108 21.08 8.64 16.88
N PHE A 109 20.40 7.79 16.12
CA PHE A 109 20.95 6.56 15.58
C PHE A 109 22.04 6.83 14.53
N ASP A 110 21.84 7.78 13.61
CA ASP A 110 22.88 8.20 12.65
C ASP A 110 24.17 8.64 13.37
N ARG A 111 24.02 9.36 14.48
CA ARG A 111 25.16 9.86 15.28
C ARG A 111 25.88 8.74 16.05
N LEU A 112 25.20 7.63 16.28
CA LEU A 112 25.77 6.45 16.91
C LEU A 112 26.31 5.43 15.90
N GLY A 113 26.15 5.70 14.59
CA GLY A 113 26.57 4.81 13.52
C GLY A 113 25.61 3.63 13.29
N MET A 114 24.34 3.79 13.67
CA MET A 114 23.28 2.81 13.50
C MET A 114 22.31 3.27 12.41
N ASP A 115 21.78 2.34 11.63
CA ASP A 115 20.72 2.62 10.66
C ASP A 115 19.35 2.43 11.33
N LEU A 116 18.52 3.47 11.30
CA LEU A 116 17.12 3.36 11.71
C LEU A 116 16.34 2.65 10.59
N LEU A 117 15.75 1.50 10.90
CA LEU A 117 14.99 0.69 9.95
C LEU A 117 13.48 0.96 10.05
N LYS A 118 12.96 1.09 11.28
CA LYS A 118 11.54 1.26 11.55
C LYS A 118 11.30 1.85 12.93
N VAL A 119 10.22 2.60 13.08
CA VAL A 119 9.69 2.98 14.39
C VAL A 119 8.37 2.23 14.61
N THR A 120 8.21 1.65 15.80
CA THR A 120 6.99 0.94 16.18
C THR A 120 5.90 1.92 16.63
N GLU A 121 4.66 1.47 16.70
CA GLU A 121 3.53 2.27 17.22
C GLU A 121 3.76 2.79 18.64
N ASN A 122 4.57 2.08 19.44
CA ASN A 122 4.95 2.48 20.80
C ASN A 122 6.15 3.44 20.86
N GLY A 123 6.62 3.95 19.71
CA GLY A 123 7.74 4.88 19.64
C GLY A 123 9.13 4.25 19.86
N GLN A 124 9.23 2.93 19.89
CA GLN A 124 10.50 2.20 19.92
C GLN A 124 11.10 2.17 18.50
N ALA A 125 12.43 2.00 18.40
CA ALA A 125 13.11 1.94 17.11
C ALA A 125 13.71 0.55 16.84
N ILE A 126 13.42 -0.02 15.68
CA ILE A 126 14.18 -1.16 15.14
C ILE A 126 15.38 -0.56 14.41
N VAL A 127 16.57 -0.91 14.87
CA VAL A 127 17.83 -0.37 14.34
C VAL A 127 18.78 -1.49 13.94
N HIS A 128 19.64 -1.17 13.00
CA HIS A 128 20.71 -2.04 12.53
C HIS A 128 22.08 -1.46 12.88
N ALA A 129 23.00 -2.32 13.26
CA ALA A 129 24.40 -1.99 13.44
C ALA A 129 25.30 -3.10 12.89
N LYS A 130 26.46 -2.72 12.37
CA LYS A 130 27.54 -3.67 12.05
C LYS A 130 28.25 -4.09 13.34
N ARG A 131 28.92 -5.23 13.34
CA ARG A 131 29.68 -5.72 14.49
C ARG A 131 30.62 -4.67 15.06
N SER A 132 31.42 -4.02 14.22
CA SER A 132 32.35 -2.97 14.62
C SER A 132 31.67 -1.76 15.31
N THR A 133 30.45 -1.43 14.89
CA THR A 133 29.64 -0.39 15.54
C THR A 133 29.19 -0.83 16.94
N VAL A 134 28.77 -2.09 17.10
CA VAL A 134 28.35 -2.62 18.41
C VAL A 134 29.50 -2.62 19.40
N ASP A 135 30.71 -2.99 18.96
CA ASP A 135 31.91 -2.91 19.81
C ASP A 135 32.19 -1.49 20.28
N GLN A 136 32.11 -0.50 19.38
CA GLN A 136 32.23 0.93 19.71
C GLN A 136 31.13 1.42 20.67
N LEU A 137 29.86 0.99 20.43
CA LEU A 137 28.74 1.35 21.30
C LEU A 137 28.93 0.80 22.72
N ARG A 138 29.45 -0.43 22.83
CA ARG A 138 29.76 -1.06 24.11
C ARG A 138 30.83 -0.28 24.89
N GLU A 139 31.95 0.07 24.24
CA GLU A 139 33.01 0.88 24.84
C GLU A 139 32.52 2.25 25.27
N ARG A 140 31.81 2.97 24.36
CA ARG A 140 31.25 4.29 24.66
C ARG A 140 30.20 4.25 25.78
N SER A 141 29.32 3.24 25.76
CA SER A 141 28.29 3.10 26.79
C SER A 141 28.90 2.79 28.18
N ALA A 142 30.00 2.05 28.25
CA ALA A 142 30.68 1.75 29.49
C ALA A 142 31.33 3.00 30.12
N SER A 143 31.78 3.97 29.32
CA SER A 143 32.42 5.20 29.74
C SER A 143 31.51 6.45 29.69
N LEU A 144 30.18 6.28 29.60
CA LEU A 144 29.21 7.38 29.44
C LEU A 144 29.35 8.49 30.50
N GLU A 145 29.73 8.14 31.73
CA GLU A 145 29.90 9.08 32.83
C GLU A 145 31.07 10.06 32.59
N THR A 146 32.12 9.60 31.90
CA THR A 146 33.34 10.39 31.66
C THR A 146 33.35 11.06 30.30
N LEU A 147 32.36 10.79 29.44
CA LEU A 147 32.24 11.42 28.11
C LEU A 147 31.87 12.90 28.23
N GLY A 148 32.35 13.71 27.30
CA GLY A 148 31.95 15.11 27.19
C GLY A 148 30.45 15.28 26.93
N ALA A 149 29.89 16.42 27.33
CA ALA A 149 28.45 16.71 27.25
C ALA A 149 27.83 16.49 25.85
N ARG A 150 28.60 16.76 24.78
CA ARG A 150 28.16 16.54 23.39
C ARG A 150 27.96 15.05 23.07
N GLU A 151 28.82 14.17 23.56
CA GLU A 151 28.69 12.72 23.37
C GLU A 151 27.57 12.19 24.27
N GLN A 152 27.51 12.61 25.52
CA GLN A 152 26.43 12.25 26.44
C GLN A 152 25.06 12.60 25.88
N SER A 153 24.91 13.76 25.21
CA SER A 153 23.64 14.17 24.60
C SER A 153 23.08 13.20 23.58
N ARG A 154 23.91 12.37 22.93
CA ARG A 154 23.49 11.33 21.99
C ARG A 154 22.77 10.16 22.67
N TRP A 155 22.96 9.98 23.94
CA TRP A 155 22.42 8.87 24.74
C TRP A 155 21.21 9.25 25.59
N VAL A 156 20.89 10.55 25.65
CA VAL A 156 19.84 11.05 26.55
C VAL A 156 18.51 10.33 26.33
N THR A 157 18.12 10.13 25.10
CA THR A 157 16.80 9.57 24.72
C THR A 157 16.76 8.03 24.68
N ILE A 158 17.92 7.36 24.73
CA ILE A 158 17.99 5.88 24.71
C ILE A 158 17.95 5.37 26.14
N ASP A 159 17.07 4.42 26.43
CA ASP A 159 17.01 3.72 27.71
C ASP A 159 17.75 2.39 27.69
N SER A 160 17.46 1.55 26.72
CA SER A 160 18.02 0.20 26.58
C SER A 160 17.93 -0.33 25.17
N PHE A 161 18.61 -1.45 24.93
CA PHE A 161 18.45 -2.26 23.72
C PHE A 161 17.94 -3.64 24.08
N GLU A 162 17.08 -4.19 23.23
CA GLU A 162 16.47 -5.51 23.40
C GLU A 162 16.47 -6.29 22.08
N LEU A 163 16.29 -7.60 22.14
CA LEU A 163 15.95 -8.37 20.94
C LEU A 163 14.61 -7.89 20.39
N ILE A 164 14.49 -7.89 19.09
CA ILE A 164 13.20 -7.59 18.45
C ILE A 164 12.22 -8.70 18.82
N PRO A 165 11.15 -8.41 19.57
CA PRO A 165 10.19 -9.43 20.00
C PRO A 165 9.50 -10.11 18.80
N LEU A 166 9.12 -11.36 19.00
CA LEU A 166 8.47 -12.16 17.95
C LEU A 166 7.20 -11.49 17.40
N HIS A 167 6.38 -10.89 18.27
CA HIS A 167 5.12 -10.24 17.87
C HIS A 167 5.31 -9.00 16.97
N LEU A 168 6.48 -8.37 16.96
CA LEU A 168 6.81 -7.27 16.04
C LEU A 168 7.28 -7.76 14.66
N ARG A 169 7.58 -9.06 14.53
CA ARG A 169 8.09 -9.68 13.31
C ARG A 169 7.18 -10.74 12.72
N VAL A 170 6.34 -11.38 13.52
CA VAL A 170 5.42 -12.42 13.08
C VAL A 170 3.99 -12.01 13.40
N ASP A 171 3.11 -12.09 12.43
CA ASP A 171 1.69 -11.88 12.63
C ASP A 171 1.13 -12.96 13.57
N GLN A 172 0.87 -12.57 14.83
CA GLN A 172 0.44 -13.49 15.88
C GLN A 172 -1.00 -14.00 15.66
N GLU A 173 -1.89 -13.17 15.12
CA GLU A 173 -3.27 -13.58 14.85
C GLU A 173 -3.31 -14.65 13.76
N TRP A 174 -2.54 -14.43 12.68
CA TRP A 174 -2.40 -15.42 11.63
C TRP A 174 -1.73 -16.69 12.15
N LEU A 175 -0.61 -16.58 12.87
CA LEU A 175 0.10 -17.71 13.43
C LEU A 175 -0.79 -18.58 14.34
N ASN A 176 -1.67 -17.95 15.13
CA ASN A 176 -2.59 -18.67 16.02
C ASN A 176 -3.72 -19.39 15.26
N ARG A 177 -4.04 -18.94 14.04
CA ARG A 177 -5.03 -19.63 13.18
C ARG A 177 -4.44 -20.86 12.47
N LEU A 178 -3.11 -20.98 12.42
CA LEU A 178 -2.48 -22.15 11.84
C LEU A 178 -2.65 -23.35 12.77
N THR A 179 -3.35 -24.37 12.27
CA THR A 179 -3.65 -25.60 12.98
C THR A 179 -2.83 -26.77 12.44
N GLY A 180 -2.13 -27.49 13.32
CA GLY A 180 -1.45 -28.73 12.99
C GLY A 180 -0.14 -28.56 12.20
N GLU A 181 0.33 -29.68 11.63
CA GLU A 181 1.59 -29.78 10.88
C GLU A 181 1.46 -29.37 9.42
N ALA A 182 0.27 -29.06 8.94
CA ALA A 182 0.04 -28.69 7.55
C ALA A 182 0.74 -27.35 7.23
N PRO A 183 1.61 -27.28 6.21
CA PRO A 183 2.28 -26.06 5.86
C PRO A 183 1.31 -25.07 5.22
N ALA A 184 1.40 -23.80 5.64
CA ALA A 184 0.67 -22.68 5.09
C ALA A 184 1.57 -21.81 4.20
N GLU A 185 0.97 -21.05 3.31
CA GLU A 185 1.70 -20.04 2.55
C GLU A 185 2.24 -18.95 3.48
N VAL A 186 3.51 -18.61 3.30
CA VAL A 186 4.23 -17.64 4.11
C VAL A 186 5.12 -16.74 3.26
N ILE A 187 5.21 -15.48 3.66
CA ILE A 187 6.19 -14.52 3.16
C ILE A 187 7.18 -14.20 4.28
N PHE A 188 8.46 -14.30 3.97
CA PHE A 188 9.56 -13.81 4.79
C PHE A 188 10.12 -12.56 4.13
N GLU A 189 9.89 -11.40 4.74
CA GLU A 189 10.49 -10.14 4.30
C GLU A 189 11.84 -9.98 4.97
N LEU A 190 12.87 -9.71 4.19
CA LEU A 190 14.22 -9.55 4.71
C LEU A 190 14.50 -8.10 5.07
N GLN A 191 15.46 -7.89 5.96
CA GLN A 191 15.89 -6.54 6.32
C GLN A 191 16.44 -5.79 5.08
N PRO A 192 16.08 -4.50 4.88
CA PRO A 192 16.38 -3.76 3.65
C PRO A 192 17.86 -3.46 3.43
N VAL A 193 18.68 -3.57 4.49
CA VAL A 193 20.11 -3.24 4.45
C VAL A 193 21.01 -4.39 4.01
N LEU A 194 20.41 -5.56 3.68
CA LEU A 194 21.17 -6.75 3.30
C LEU A 194 21.73 -6.65 1.89
N THR A 195 22.99 -6.99 1.72
CA THR A 195 23.62 -7.17 0.41
C THR A 195 23.10 -8.43 -0.28
N ARG A 196 23.33 -8.56 -1.59
CA ARG A 196 22.93 -9.74 -2.36
C ARG A 196 23.49 -11.04 -1.78
N LEU A 197 24.76 -11.06 -1.37
CA LEU A 197 25.40 -12.24 -0.80
C LEU A 197 24.79 -12.62 0.57
N GLU A 198 24.48 -11.64 1.38
CA GLU A 198 23.82 -11.85 2.68
C GLU A 198 22.40 -12.41 2.48
N VAL A 199 21.64 -11.89 1.52
CA VAL A 199 20.33 -12.45 1.14
C VAL A 199 20.46 -13.93 0.76
N GLU A 200 21.46 -14.29 -0.05
CA GLU A 200 21.69 -15.70 -0.44
C GLU A 200 22.05 -16.58 0.76
N ARG A 201 22.81 -16.05 1.74
CA ARG A 201 23.11 -16.76 3.01
C ARG A 201 21.83 -16.99 3.82
N VAL A 202 21.00 -15.97 3.98
CA VAL A 202 19.72 -16.05 4.71
C VAL A 202 18.76 -17.02 4.02
N LEU A 203 18.64 -16.95 2.68
CA LEU A 203 17.79 -17.85 1.89
C LEU A 203 18.17 -19.32 2.12
N ARG A 204 19.47 -19.65 2.03
CA ARG A 204 19.95 -21.01 2.27
C ARG A 204 19.69 -21.46 3.71
N ALA A 205 19.88 -20.58 4.68
CA ALA A 205 19.66 -20.90 6.08
C ALA A 205 18.16 -21.11 6.38
N ILE A 206 17.26 -20.30 5.83
CA ILE A 206 15.80 -20.52 5.95
C ILE A 206 15.41 -21.83 5.29
N ALA A 207 15.87 -22.10 4.06
CA ALA A 207 15.58 -23.35 3.36
C ALA A 207 16.04 -24.59 4.16
N ALA A 208 17.18 -24.51 4.87
CA ALA A 208 17.66 -25.58 5.73
C ALA A 208 16.83 -25.80 7.00
N GLN A 209 16.01 -24.82 7.40
CA GLN A 209 15.09 -24.96 8.54
C GLN A 209 13.74 -25.60 8.16
N LEU A 210 13.39 -25.58 6.88
CA LEU A 210 12.15 -26.16 6.36
C LEU A 210 12.26 -27.68 6.22
N ARG A 211 11.18 -28.42 6.53
CA ARG A 211 11.19 -29.90 6.60
C ARG A 211 10.00 -30.51 5.85
N GLY A 212 10.18 -31.70 5.32
CA GLY A 212 9.10 -32.47 4.69
C GLY A 212 8.50 -31.77 3.47
N SER A 213 7.23 -31.42 3.55
CA SER A 213 6.49 -30.71 2.50
C SER A 213 6.70 -29.19 2.50
N GLU A 214 7.46 -28.65 3.48
CA GLU A 214 7.81 -27.24 3.55
C GLU A 214 8.88 -26.90 2.51
N LYS A 215 8.77 -25.75 1.87
CA LYS A 215 9.73 -25.31 0.85
C LYS A 215 9.62 -23.83 0.55
N LEU A 216 10.68 -23.23 0.04
CA LEU A 216 10.60 -21.93 -0.64
C LEU A 216 10.05 -22.13 -2.05
N THR A 217 9.12 -21.29 -2.46
CA THR A 217 8.41 -21.34 -3.76
C THR A 217 8.72 -20.17 -4.67
N GLY A 218 9.24 -19.06 -4.13
CA GLY A 218 9.57 -17.88 -4.90
C GLY A 218 10.39 -16.87 -4.11
N THR A 219 11.00 -15.96 -4.82
CA THR A 219 11.74 -14.82 -4.26
C THR A 219 11.64 -13.62 -5.17
N GLY A 220 11.67 -12.43 -4.63
CA GLY A 220 11.64 -11.20 -5.41
C GLY A 220 12.15 -10.00 -4.62
N THR A 221 11.97 -8.84 -5.23
CA THR A 221 12.37 -7.56 -4.67
C THR A 221 11.23 -6.57 -4.84
N ASP A 222 10.84 -5.88 -3.77
CA ASP A 222 9.87 -4.80 -3.87
C ASP A 222 10.48 -3.50 -4.44
N PHE A 223 9.68 -2.44 -4.53
CA PHE A 223 10.11 -1.18 -5.13
C PHE A 223 11.21 -0.48 -4.31
N SER A 224 11.18 -0.63 -3.01
CA SER A 224 12.20 -0.10 -2.11
C SER A 224 13.53 -0.87 -2.16
N GLY A 225 13.60 -1.95 -2.92
CA GLY A 225 14.76 -2.83 -3.00
C GLY A 225 14.79 -3.91 -1.91
N ARG A 226 13.77 -3.98 -1.05
CA ARG A 226 13.65 -4.99 0.00
C ARG A 226 13.36 -6.36 -0.62
N ARG A 227 14.06 -7.37 -0.14
CA ARG A 227 13.91 -8.76 -0.60
C ARG A 227 12.83 -9.48 0.19
N TRP A 228 12.07 -10.31 -0.52
CA TRP A 228 11.10 -11.21 0.08
C TRP A 228 11.27 -12.65 -0.45
N LEU A 229 10.88 -13.60 0.39
CA LEU A 229 10.86 -15.04 0.07
C LEU A 229 9.44 -15.53 0.27
N ARG A 230 8.89 -16.27 -0.68
CA ARG A 230 7.61 -16.97 -0.56
C ARG A 230 7.87 -18.44 -0.34
N GLY A 231 7.09 -19.06 0.54
CA GLY A 231 7.23 -20.46 0.83
C GLY A 231 5.99 -21.11 1.40
N LEU A 232 6.13 -22.38 1.71
CA LEU A 232 5.20 -23.17 2.51
C LEU A 232 5.93 -23.54 3.79
N ALA A 233 5.38 -23.17 4.95
CA ALA A 233 5.94 -23.50 6.25
C ALA A 233 4.85 -23.79 7.29
N ASN A 234 5.08 -24.68 8.22
CA ASN A 234 4.19 -24.94 9.32
C ASN A 234 4.44 -23.95 10.48
N ARG A 235 3.55 -23.97 11.47
CA ARG A 235 3.60 -23.08 12.62
C ARG A 235 4.94 -23.12 13.35
N ASP A 236 5.49 -24.32 13.59
CA ASP A 236 6.72 -24.49 14.37
C ASP A 236 7.94 -23.93 13.64
N SER A 237 8.02 -24.16 12.31
CA SER A 237 9.07 -23.60 11.47
C SER A 237 9.00 -22.06 11.42
N ILE A 238 7.78 -21.50 11.33
CA ILE A 238 7.57 -20.04 11.36
C ILE A 238 8.02 -19.47 12.71
N GLN A 239 7.64 -20.09 13.83
CA GLN A 239 8.05 -19.64 15.17
C GLN A 239 9.56 -19.73 15.36
N ARG A 240 10.18 -20.82 14.93
CA ARG A 240 11.63 -21.03 15.02
C ARG A 240 12.39 -20.01 14.19
N ILE A 241 12.01 -19.82 12.91
CA ILE A 241 12.64 -18.83 12.04
C ILE A 241 12.40 -17.42 12.59
N GLY A 242 11.18 -17.10 12.99
CA GLY A 242 10.84 -15.81 13.60
C GLY A 242 11.56 -15.56 14.94
N GLY A 243 11.85 -16.58 15.74
CA GLY A 243 12.62 -16.47 16.99
C GLY A 243 14.10 -16.22 16.76
N ASP A 244 14.69 -16.88 15.76
CA ASP A 244 16.14 -16.99 15.60
C ASP A 244 16.74 -16.10 14.51
N PHE A 245 15.98 -15.72 13.46
CA PHE A 245 16.52 -15.01 12.30
C PHE A 245 16.20 -13.51 12.36
N PHE A 246 17.04 -12.70 12.97
CA PHE A 246 16.88 -11.25 13.07
C PHE A 246 17.12 -10.52 11.74
N SER A 247 17.76 -11.19 10.78
CA SER A 247 17.85 -10.78 9.37
C SER A 247 16.51 -10.82 8.62
N VAL A 248 15.48 -11.49 9.19
CA VAL A 248 14.10 -11.45 8.72
C VAL A 248 13.36 -10.31 9.42
N GLN A 249 12.85 -9.37 8.66
CA GLN A 249 12.13 -8.20 9.18
C GLN A 249 10.71 -8.56 9.63
N SER A 250 9.97 -9.27 8.77
CA SER A 250 8.61 -9.71 9.06
C SER A 250 8.29 -11.07 8.44
N ILE A 251 7.35 -11.79 9.07
CA ILE A 251 6.82 -13.07 8.61
C ILE A 251 5.29 -12.99 8.72
N HIS A 252 4.62 -13.16 7.59
CA HIS A 252 3.17 -13.04 7.52
C HIS A 252 2.59 -13.92 6.40
N SER A 253 1.27 -14.07 6.36
CA SER A 253 0.59 -14.64 5.20
C SER A 253 0.80 -13.74 3.97
N PRO A 254 0.78 -14.29 2.75
CA PRO A 254 0.72 -13.46 1.56
C PRO A 254 -0.49 -12.52 1.63
N LEU A 255 -0.26 -11.23 1.34
CA LEU A 255 -1.33 -10.24 1.30
C LEU A 255 -2.03 -10.33 -0.04
N TYR A 256 -3.33 -10.55 0.01
CA TYR A 256 -4.16 -10.66 -1.17
C TYR A 256 -5.25 -9.61 -1.20
N SER A 257 -5.44 -9.04 -2.36
CA SER A 257 -6.62 -8.27 -2.74
C SER A 257 -7.57 -9.12 -3.58
N VAL A 258 -8.79 -8.68 -3.75
CA VAL A 258 -9.81 -9.41 -4.50
C VAL A 258 -10.37 -8.52 -5.59
N ALA A 259 -10.39 -9.03 -6.81
CA ALA A 259 -11.15 -8.47 -7.91
C ALA A 259 -12.61 -8.95 -7.76
N ALA A 260 -13.44 -8.17 -7.08
CA ALA A 260 -14.81 -8.52 -6.78
C ALA A 260 -15.79 -7.52 -7.36
N GLY A 261 -16.50 -7.93 -8.40
CA GLY A 261 -17.77 -7.35 -8.79
C GLY A 261 -18.90 -8.27 -8.34
N ARG A 262 -19.97 -7.72 -7.76
CA ARG A 262 -21.17 -8.51 -7.47
C ARG A 262 -21.92 -8.77 -8.77
N THR A 263 -22.21 -10.03 -9.06
CA THR A 263 -22.84 -10.45 -10.30
C THR A 263 -24.08 -11.28 -10.04
N LYS A 264 -25.20 -10.89 -10.65
CA LYS A 264 -26.29 -11.77 -11.08
C LYS A 264 -27.20 -11.02 -12.06
N GLY A 265 -26.73 -10.68 -13.23
CA GLY A 265 -27.58 -10.20 -14.32
C GLY A 265 -27.46 -11.17 -15.48
N ARG A 266 -28.57 -11.59 -16.06
CA ARG A 266 -28.58 -12.39 -17.27
C ARG A 266 -28.60 -11.43 -18.46
N ALA A 267 -27.50 -11.38 -19.19
CA ALA A 267 -27.42 -10.63 -20.43
C ALA A 267 -28.30 -11.28 -21.53
N PRO A 268 -28.79 -10.49 -22.48
CA PRO A 268 -29.30 -11.05 -23.72
C PRO A 268 -28.19 -11.86 -24.42
N ALA A 269 -28.55 -12.97 -25.05
CA ALA A 269 -27.61 -13.93 -25.65
C ALA A 269 -26.91 -13.42 -26.92
N THR A 270 -26.95 -12.14 -27.22
CA THR A 270 -26.42 -11.56 -28.46
C THR A 270 -25.03 -10.98 -28.20
N LEU A 271 -24.02 -11.50 -28.88
CA LEU A 271 -22.66 -10.96 -28.88
C LEU A 271 -22.64 -9.54 -29.46
N ALA A 272 -21.91 -8.65 -28.82
CA ALA A 272 -21.64 -7.33 -29.38
C ALA A 272 -20.89 -7.46 -30.72
N ALA A 273 -21.31 -6.70 -31.74
CA ALA A 273 -20.64 -6.68 -33.04
C ALA A 273 -19.17 -6.25 -32.89
N PRO A 274 -18.23 -6.86 -33.63
CA PRO A 274 -16.86 -6.40 -33.64
C PRO A 274 -16.80 -4.94 -34.14
N PRO A 275 -15.97 -4.07 -33.54
CA PRO A 275 -15.80 -2.70 -33.99
C PRO A 275 -15.11 -2.67 -35.38
N PRO A 276 -15.23 -1.55 -36.13
CA PRO A 276 -14.43 -1.34 -37.33
C PRO A 276 -12.92 -1.40 -37.00
N PRO A 277 -12.04 -1.56 -38.00
CA PRO A 277 -10.60 -1.52 -37.82
C PRO A 277 -10.19 -0.22 -37.13
N ILE A 278 -9.43 -0.34 -36.03
CA ILE A 278 -9.02 0.79 -35.17
C ILE A 278 -7.51 0.75 -34.99
N ASP A 279 -6.87 1.91 -35.12
CA ASP A 279 -5.50 2.09 -34.65
C ASP A 279 -5.50 2.39 -33.15
N ALA A 280 -5.33 1.36 -32.33
CA ALA A 280 -5.29 1.50 -30.87
C ALA A 280 -4.11 2.38 -30.39
N THR A 281 -3.07 2.59 -31.20
CA THR A 281 -1.92 3.42 -30.84
C THR A 281 -2.22 4.91 -30.94
N ALA A 282 -3.22 5.28 -31.74
CA ALA A 282 -3.70 6.65 -31.87
C ALA A 282 -4.64 7.08 -30.74
N LEU A 283 -5.11 6.14 -29.91
CA LEU A 283 -6.02 6.42 -28.81
C LEU A 283 -5.28 6.61 -27.48
N PRO A 284 -5.75 7.51 -26.61
CA PRO A 284 -5.23 7.59 -25.25
C PRO A 284 -5.37 6.25 -24.53
N CYS A 285 -4.34 5.84 -23.79
CA CYS A 285 -4.23 4.50 -23.24
C CYS A 285 -4.30 4.48 -21.71
N VAL A 286 -5.05 3.51 -21.18
CA VAL A 286 -5.09 3.19 -19.75
C VAL A 286 -4.55 1.79 -19.52
N ALA A 287 -3.59 1.63 -18.61
CA ALA A 287 -3.20 0.30 -18.12
C ALA A 287 -4.27 -0.22 -17.15
N VAL A 288 -4.88 -1.34 -17.47
CA VAL A 288 -5.87 -2.04 -16.64
C VAL A 288 -5.15 -3.15 -15.89
N LEU A 289 -4.92 -2.97 -14.59
CA LEU A 289 -4.35 -3.99 -13.73
C LEU A 289 -5.49 -4.82 -13.13
N ASP A 290 -5.63 -6.05 -13.60
CA ASP A 290 -6.74 -6.92 -13.22
C ASP A 290 -6.39 -8.41 -13.46
N LEU A 291 -7.39 -9.27 -13.51
CA LEU A 291 -7.24 -10.70 -13.79
C LEU A 291 -6.90 -11.00 -15.26
N GLY A 292 -6.87 -9.99 -16.12
CA GLY A 292 -6.61 -10.11 -17.57
C GLY A 292 -7.87 -10.11 -18.42
N VAL A 293 -7.67 -9.90 -19.73
CA VAL A 293 -8.71 -9.91 -20.76
C VAL A 293 -8.40 -11.01 -21.77
N PRO A 294 -9.38 -11.85 -22.21
CA PRO A 294 -9.15 -12.88 -23.22
C PRO A 294 -8.51 -12.30 -24.50
N ALA A 295 -7.52 -13.02 -25.05
CA ALA A 295 -6.78 -12.55 -26.22
C ALA A 295 -7.64 -12.45 -27.48
N ASP A 296 -8.69 -13.27 -27.55
CA ASP A 296 -9.65 -13.40 -28.65
C ASP A 296 -10.97 -12.65 -28.41
N HIS A 297 -11.04 -11.82 -27.35
CA HIS A 297 -12.24 -11.05 -27.02
C HIS A 297 -12.72 -10.22 -28.21
N SER A 298 -13.89 -10.53 -28.77
CA SER A 298 -14.38 -10.03 -30.04
C SER A 298 -14.40 -8.49 -30.13
N LYS A 299 -14.85 -7.80 -29.08
CA LYS A 299 -15.03 -6.34 -29.09
C LYS A 299 -13.86 -5.58 -28.46
N LEU A 300 -13.14 -6.13 -27.46
CA LEU A 300 -12.06 -5.44 -26.78
C LEU A 300 -10.68 -5.63 -27.44
N ARG A 301 -10.47 -6.74 -28.17
CA ARG A 301 -9.19 -7.05 -28.82
C ARG A 301 -8.65 -5.91 -29.70
N PRO A 302 -9.46 -5.22 -30.54
CA PRO A 302 -8.95 -4.12 -31.38
C PRO A 302 -8.42 -2.92 -30.61
N TYR A 303 -8.80 -2.77 -29.34
CA TYR A 303 -8.37 -1.67 -28.47
C TYR A 303 -7.17 -2.03 -27.58
N ARG A 304 -6.70 -3.29 -27.62
CA ARG A 304 -5.55 -3.73 -26.81
C ARG A 304 -4.24 -3.23 -27.41
N ARG A 305 -3.49 -2.39 -26.70
CA ARG A 305 -2.16 -1.93 -27.10
C ARG A 305 -1.05 -2.90 -26.76
N GLY A 306 -1.19 -3.65 -25.70
CA GLY A 306 -0.20 -4.60 -25.23
C GLY A 306 -0.66 -5.37 -24.00
N GLN A 307 0.21 -6.24 -23.52
CA GLN A 307 -0.02 -7.04 -22.32
C GLN A 307 1.27 -7.19 -21.52
N PHE A 308 1.15 -7.14 -20.22
CA PHE A 308 2.22 -7.52 -19.29
C PHE A 308 1.73 -8.60 -18.33
N VAL A 309 2.49 -9.69 -18.26
CA VAL A 309 2.19 -10.84 -17.40
C VAL A 309 3.43 -11.14 -16.58
N PRO A 310 3.38 -11.12 -15.24
CA PRO A 310 4.49 -11.56 -14.41
C PRO A 310 4.94 -12.98 -14.74
N LEU A 311 6.23 -13.29 -14.56
CA LEU A 311 6.79 -14.60 -14.93
C LEU A 311 6.04 -15.78 -14.29
N ASN A 312 5.56 -15.61 -13.06
CA ASN A 312 4.86 -16.64 -12.30
C ASN A 312 3.33 -16.47 -12.31
N ALA A 313 2.80 -15.57 -13.11
CA ALA A 313 1.36 -15.38 -13.21
C ALA A 313 0.73 -16.42 -14.15
N PRO A 314 -0.54 -16.75 -13.94
CA PRO A 314 -1.24 -17.70 -14.78
C PRO A 314 -1.51 -17.16 -16.19
N ARG A 315 -1.57 -18.08 -17.12
CA ARG A 315 -2.02 -17.87 -18.51
C ARG A 315 -2.97 -19.03 -18.84
N PRO A 316 -4.18 -18.81 -19.23
CA PRO A 316 -4.93 -17.62 -19.68
C PRO A 316 -5.55 -16.79 -18.54
N PRO A 317 -6.29 -15.72 -18.89
CA PRO A 317 -7.10 -14.94 -17.94
C PRO A 317 -8.05 -15.84 -17.13
N ILE A 318 -8.31 -15.42 -15.89
CA ILE A 318 -8.97 -16.29 -14.90
C ILE A 318 -10.46 -16.03 -14.77
N GLY A 319 -10.91 -14.87 -15.20
CA GLY A 319 -12.31 -14.49 -15.04
C GLY A 319 -12.70 -13.30 -15.91
N ASP A 320 -13.98 -12.93 -15.82
CA ASP A 320 -14.56 -11.86 -16.62
C ASP A 320 -14.24 -10.45 -16.11
N HIS A 321 -13.74 -10.33 -14.84
CA HIS A 321 -13.61 -9.03 -14.17
C HIS A 321 -12.72 -8.06 -14.94
N GLY A 322 -11.58 -8.49 -15.47
CA GLY A 322 -10.72 -7.65 -16.30
C GLY A 322 -11.39 -7.16 -17.58
N SER A 323 -12.26 -7.98 -18.17
CA SER A 323 -13.05 -7.60 -19.36
C SER A 323 -14.11 -6.55 -19.00
N TYR A 324 -14.81 -6.70 -17.88
CA TYR A 324 -15.75 -5.69 -17.40
C TYR A 324 -15.06 -4.34 -17.20
N VAL A 325 -13.92 -4.34 -16.53
CA VAL A 325 -13.13 -3.12 -16.26
C VAL A 325 -12.60 -2.50 -17.55
N ALA A 326 -12.02 -3.31 -18.45
CA ALA A 326 -11.50 -2.82 -19.72
C ALA A 326 -12.62 -2.23 -20.59
N SER A 327 -13.83 -2.81 -20.59
CA SER A 327 -14.96 -2.27 -21.33
C SER A 327 -15.37 -0.88 -20.86
N ARG A 328 -15.32 -0.61 -19.56
CA ARG A 328 -15.59 0.71 -18.99
C ARG A 328 -14.51 1.74 -19.35
N VAL A 329 -13.24 1.32 -19.43
CA VAL A 329 -12.15 2.18 -19.93
C VAL A 329 -12.38 2.52 -21.40
N VAL A 330 -12.65 1.52 -22.22
CA VAL A 330 -12.73 1.71 -23.68
C VAL A 330 -13.98 2.46 -24.09
N PHE A 331 -15.15 2.00 -23.65
CA PHE A 331 -16.46 2.49 -24.11
C PHE A 331 -17.06 3.57 -23.19
N GLY A 332 -16.58 3.67 -21.94
CA GLY A 332 -17.13 4.59 -20.97
C GLY A 332 -18.44 4.08 -20.35
N ASP A 333 -19.31 5.01 -19.98
CA ASP A 333 -20.64 4.70 -19.47
C ASP A 333 -21.65 4.59 -20.61
N CYS A 334 -22.28 3.44 -20.76
CA CYS A 334 -23.31 3.18 -21.74
C CYS A 334 -24.66 3.02 -21.06
N GLU A 335 -25.70 3.70 -21.59
CA GLU A 335 -27.02 3.74 -20.97
C GLU A 335 -27.77 2.40 -21.03
N SER A 336 -27.45 1.56 -22.01
CA SER A 336 -28.10 0.27 -22.23
C SER A 336 -27.12 -0.76 -22.81
N HIS A 337 -27.52 -2.02 -22.85
CA HIS A 337 -26.78 -3.08 -23.50
C HIS A 337 -26.67 -2.86 -25.02
N ASP A 338 -27.69 -2.29 -25.65
CA ASP A 338 -27.66 -1.96 -27.09
C ASP A 338 -26.67 -0.85 -27.37
N ALA A 339 -26.70 0.24 -26.55
CA ALA A 339 -25.72 1.31 -26.62
C ALA A 339 -24.28 0.80 -26.46
N LEU A 340 -24.03 -0.14 -25.54
CA LEU A 340 -22.72 -0.76 -25.37
C LEU A 340 -22.34 -1.62 -26.58
N SER A 341 -23.30 -2.31 -27.20
CA SER A 341 -23.08 -3.11 -28.38
C SER A 341 -22.67 -2.27 -29.60
N ASP A 342 -23.20 -1.08 -29.74
CA ASP A 342 -22.94 -0.18 -30.87
C ASP A 342 -21.81 0.84 -30.60
N CYS A 343 -21.34 0.94 -29.37
CA CYS A 343 -20.38 1.95 -28.96
C CYS A 343 -19.00 1.75 -29.61
N VAL A 344 -18.40 2.87 -30.04
CA VAL A 344 -17.00 2.96 -30.46
C VAL A 344 -16.16 3.51 -29.31
N GLY A 345 -15.06 2.84 -29.01
CA GLY A 345 -14.19 3.21 -27.90
C GLY A 345 -13.38 4.47 -28.20
N LEU A 346 -13.23 5.31 -27.17
CA LEU A 346 -12.39 6.52 -27.22
C LEU A 346 -11.03 6.34 -26.54
N CYS A 347 -10.82 5.21 -25.88
CA CYS A 347 -9.55 4.86 -25.25
C CYS A 347 -9.11 3.46 -25.70
N SER A 348 -7.82 3.26 -25.71
CA SER A 348 -7.20 1.93 -25.76
C SER A 348 -6.83 1.46 -24.35
N TYR A 349 -6.48 0.18 -24.21
CA TYR A 349 -6.00 -0.33 -22.93
C TYR A 349 -4.73 -1.17 -23.06
N TYR A 350 -3.93 -1.16 -22.01
CA TYR A 350 -2.79 -2.05 -21.80
C TYR A 350 -3.18 -3.07 -20.72
N ASP A 351 -3.10 -4.37 -21.03
CA ASP A 351 -3.58 -5.43 -20.16
C ASP A 351 -2.49 -5.86 -19.18
N GLY A 352 -2.66 -5.54 -17.91
CA GLY A 352 -1.75 -5.88 -16.81
C GLY A 352 -2.32 -6.98 -15.93
N MET A 353 -1.79 -8.21 -16.03
CA MET A 353 -2.27 -9.33 -15.23
C MET A 353 -1.65 -9.35 -13.85
N VAL A 354 -2.47 -9.28 -12.80
CA VAL A 354 -2.04 -9.31 -11.38
C VAL A 354 -2.63 -10.49 -10.59
N GLY A 355 -3.37 -11.38 -11.25
CA GLY A 355 -3.96 -12.56 -10.62
C GLY A 355 -2.90 -13.56 -10.12
N ASP A 356 -3.15 -14.19 -8.97
CA ASP A 356 -2.30 -15.22 -8.39
C ASP A 356 -2.94 -16.62 -8.44
N HIS A 357 -2.25 -17.57 -9.05
CA HIS A 357 -2.67 -18.97 -9.19
C HIS A 357 -1.68 -19.99 -8.65
N THR A 358 -0.61 -19.54 -8.01
CA THR A 358 0.43 -20.45 -7.51
C THR A 358 -0.07 -21.43 -6.45
N ALA A 359 -1.21 -21.16 -5.83
CA ALA A 359 -1.81 -22.00 -4.78
C ALA A 359 -2.73 -23.12 -5.28
N GLY A 360 -2.82 -23.37 -6.59
CA GLY A 360 -3.66 -24.45 -7.14
C GLY A 360 -5.17 -24.22 -7.06
N VAL A 361 -5.61 -23.04 -6.60
CA VAL A 361 -7.02 -22.66 -6.56
C VAL A 361 -7.42 -22.14 -7.94
N ARG A 362 -7.93 -23.00 -8.80
CA ARG A 362 -8.53 -22.60 -10.08
C ARG A 362 -9.71 -21.67 -9.81
N ASN A 363 -9.80 -20.56 -10.55
CA ASN A 363 -10.87 -19.55 -10.49
C ASN A 363 -10.87 -18.68 -9.22
N SER A 364 -9.73 -18.40 -8.58
CA SER A 364 -9.70 -17.41 -7.51
C SER A 364 -9.59 -16.00 -8.10
N ASN A 365 -10.47 -15.10 -7.65
CA ASN A 365 -10.37 -13.66 -7.93
C ASN A 365 -9.26 -13.01 -7.09
N ARG A 366 -8.25 -13.78 -6.70
CA ARG A 366 -7.16 -13.33 -5.82
C ARG A 366 -6.09 -12.61 -6.65
N ILE A 367 -5.71 -11.47 -6.15
CA ILE A 367 -4.61 -10.66 -6.66
C ILE A 367 -3.53 -10.63 -5.60
N TRP A 368 -2.34 -11.06 -5.96
CA TRP A 368 -1.22 -10.97 -5.03
C TRP A 368 -0.62 -9.58 -5.06
N ASP A 369 -0.61 -8.89 -3.91
CA ASP A 369 -0.19 -7.50 -3.80
C ASP A 369 1.22 -7.23 -4.37
N LYS A 370 2.14 -8.21 -4.28
CA LYS A 370 3.49 -8.08 -4.86
C LYS A 370 3.49 -8.02 -6.40
N PHE A 371 2.53 -8.67 -7.07
CA PHE A 371 2.41 -8.59 -8.54
C PHE A 371 1.98 -7.21 -9.01
N VAL A 372 1.22 -6.48 -8.22
CA VAL A 372 0.76 -5.14 -8.57
C VAL A 372 1.95 -4.23 -8.90
N MET A 373 2.96 -4.20 -8.04
CA MET A 373 4.15 -3.36 -8.25
C MET A 373 5.05 -3.88 -9.40
N GLU A 374 5.13 -5.20 -9.61
CA GLU A 374 5.85 -5.80 -10.73
C GLU A 374 5.21 -5.40 -12.06
N VAL A 375 3.87 -5.49 -12.16
CA VAL A 375 3.11 -5.14 -13.37
C VAL A 375 3.18 -3.65 -13.66
N LEU A 376 3.01 -2.78 -12.66
CA LEU A 376 3.15 -1.33 -12.82
C LEU A 376 4.49 -0.96 -13.45
N ARG A 377 5.59 -1.50 -12.94
CA ARG A 377 6.95 -1.25 -13.46
C ARG A 377 7.15 -1.86 -14.85
N GLY A 378 6.66 -3.08 -15.03
CA GLY A 378 6.78 -3.78 -16.30
C GLY A 378 6.12 -2.99 -17.43
N ILE A 379 4.90 -2.48 -17.20
CA ILE A 379 4.19 -1.65 -18.17
C ILE A 379 4.90 -0.31 -18.38
N ALA A 380 5.28 0.38 -17.30
CA ALA A 380 5.99 1.67 -17.42
C ALA A 380 7.33 1.55 -18.17
N GLY A 381 8.02 0.41 -18.05
CA GLY A 381 9.24 0.12 -18.81
C GLY A 381 8.98 -0.27 -20.26
N ALA A 382 7.96 -1.04 -20.55
CA ALA A 382 7.62 -1.55 -21.88
C ALA A 382 6.85 -0.51 -22.73
N ALA A 383 6.05 0.33 -22.12
CA ALA A 383 5.19 1.33 -22.75
C ALA A 383 5.22 2.66 -21.96
N PRO A 384 6.30 3.45 -22.04
CA PRO A 384 6.49 4.64 -21.21
C PRO A 384 5.53 5.80 -21.54
N ASP A 385 4.79 5.71 -22.63
CA ASP A 385 3.71 6.61 -22.99
C ASP A 385 2.38 6.28 -22.28
N VAL A 386 2.23 5.09 -21.72
CA VAL A 386 1.09 4.71 -20.87
C VAL A 386 1.30 5.31 -19.49
N ARG A 387 0.53 6.34 -19.17
CA ARG A 387 0.70 7.15 -17.95
C ARG A 387 -0.49 7.09 -17.00
N VAL A 388 -1.56 6.43 -17.40
CA VAL A 388 -2.75 6.23 -16.57
C VAL A 388 -2.91 4.75 -16.29
N PHE A 389 -3.06 4.42 -15.01
CA PHE A 389 -3.20 3.06 -14.51
C PHE A 389 -4.48 2.93 -13.69
N ASN A 390 -5.23 1.87 -13.91
CA ASN A 390 -6.46 1.57 -13.18
C ASN A 390 -6.31 0.30 -12.34
N LEU A 391 -6.58 0.40 -11.04
CA LEU A 391 -6.57 -0.66 -10.06
C LEU A 391 -8.01 -0.87 -9.55
N SER A 392 -8.75 -1.79 -10.19
CA SER A 392 -10.15 -2.08 -9.86
C SER A 392 -10.31 -3.24 -8.89
N PHE A 393 -9.44 -3.32 -7.90
CA PHE A 393 -9.45 -4.35 -6.87
C PHE A 393 -9.17 -3.74 -5.50
N GLY A 394 -9.45 -4.49 -4.45
CA GLY A 394 -9.19 -4.05 -3.08
C GLY A 394 -9.28 -5.20 -2.09
N ASN A 395 -9.08 -4.89 -0.83
CA ASN A 395 -9.25 -5.85 0.24
C ASN A 395 -10.67 -5.75 0.83
N GLU A 396 -11.24 -6.87 1.23
CA GLU A 396 -12.56 -6.91 1.89
C GLU A 396 -12.54 -6.35 3.31
N ARG A 397 -11.35 -6.24 3.92
CA ARG A 397 -11.14 -5.66 5.25
C ARG A 397 -10.69 -4.21 5.15
N PRO A 398 -11.14 -3.30 6.03
CA PRO A 398 -10.56 -1.97 6.17
C PRO A 398 -9.13 -2.06 6.70
N LEU A 399 -8.31 -1.04 6.42
CA LEU A 399 -6.90 -1.04 6.85
C LEU A 399 -6.74 -1.21 8.38
N SER A 400 -7.69 -0.68 9.16
CA SER A 400 -7.69 -0.80 10.63
C SER A 400 -7.91 -2.21 11.17
N ALA A 401 -8.46 -3.11 10.35
CA ALA A 401 -8.75 -4.49 10.75
C ALA A 401 -7.58 -5.47 10.53
N PHE A 402 -6.44 -4.96 10.11
CA PHE A 402 -5.22 -5.77 9.93
C PHE A 402 -4.34 -5.74 11.20
N SER A 403 -3.55 -6.79 11.42
CA SER A 403 -2.52 -6.80 12.45
C SER A 403 -1.45 -5.72 12.20
N GLU A 404 -0.66 -5.37 13.22
CA GLU A 404 0.42 -4.39 13.05
C GLU A 404 1.41 -4.82 11.95
N VAL A 405 1.75 -6.11 11.89
CA VAL A 405 2.66 -6.65 10.87
C VAL A 405 2.07 -6.47 9.47
N GLU A 406 0.82 -6.88 9.26
CA GLU A 406 0.13 -6.71 7.97
C GLU A 406 -0.03 -5.24 7.60
N ARG A 407 -0.43 -4.36 8.54
CA ARG A 407 -0.55 -2.91 8.29
C ARG A 407 0.77 -2.30 7.83
N ASN A 408 1.87 -2.69 8.46
CA ASN A 408 3.20 -2.22 8.07
C ASN A 408 3.55 -2.64 6.63
N GLU A 409 3.22 -3.88 6.24
CA GLU A 409 3.45 -4.33 4.87
C GLU A 409 2.56 -3.61 3.86
N HIS A 410 1.30 -3.35 4.19
CA HIS A 410 0.43 -2.52 3.37
C HIS A 410 0.96 -1.09 3.23
N GLN A 411 1.50 -0.50 4.30
CA GLN A 411 2.12 0.83 4.24
C GLN A 411 3.36 0.85 3.33
N VAL A 412 4.16 -0.22 3.31
CA VAL A 412 5.27 -0.36 2.35
C VAL A 412 4.74 -0.39 0.92
N ASN A 413 3.70 -1.19 0.63
CA ASN A 413 3.09 -1.26 -0.69
C ASN A 413 2.53 0.11 -1.13
N LEU A 414 1.87 0.83 -0.23
CA LEU A 414 1.34 2.18 -0.48
C LEU A 414 2.45 3.20 -0.77
N ARG A 415 3.50 3.20 0.04
CA ARG A 415 4.68 4.05 -0.19
C ARG A 415 5.30 3.77 -1.55
N ASP A 416 5.43 2.50 -1.90
CA ASP A 416 6.01 2.08 -3.17
C ASP A 416 5.12 2.51 -4.35
N LEU A 417 3.79 2.45 -4.19
CA LEU A 417 2.82 2.93 -5.16
C LEU A 417 2.92 4.46 -5.33
N ASP A 418 2.94 5.21 -4.23
CA ASP A 418 3.08 6.67 -4.27
C ASP A 418 4.41 7.12 -4.89
N ASN A 419 5.51 6.40 -4.60
CA ASN A 419 6.81 6.63 -5.22
C ASN A 419 6.78 6.31 -6.71
N PHE A 420 6.09 5.25 -7.13
CA PHE A 420 5.89 4.91 -8.54
C PHE A 420 5.15 6.04 -9.28
N VAL A 421 4.03 6.51 -8.72
CA VAL A 421 3.24 7.62 -9.27
C VAL A 421 4.10 8.85 -9.51
N PHE A 422 4.89 9.23 -8.51
CA PHE A 422 5.78 10.39 -8.57
C PHE A 422 6.93 10.19 -9.58
N ALA A 423 7.62 9.07 -9.51
CA ALA A 423 8.81 8.80 -10.32
C ALA A 423 8.51 8.69 -11.83
N ASN A 424 7.32 8.19 -12.18
CA ASN A 424 6.90 7.98 -13.57
C ASN A 424 6.00 9.11 -14.09
N ASP A 425 5.73 10.15 -13.29
CA ASP A 425 4.81 11.23 -13.63
C ASP A 425 3.49 10.67 -14.19
N SER A 426 2.86 9.77 -13.41
CA SER A 426 1.70 9.00 -13.80
C SER A 426 0.48 9.31 -12.94
N ILE A 427 -0.69 8.85 -13.38
CA ILE A 427 -1.94 8.86 -12.64
C ILE A 427 -2.32 7.42 -12.36
N VAL A 428 -2.46 7.07 -11.09
CA VAL A 428 -3.01 5.77 -10.68
C VAL A 428 -4.37 6.00 -10.05
N VAL A 429 -5.38 5.39 -10.63
CA VAL A 429 -6.76 5.40 -10.13
C VAL A 429 -7.02 4.09 -9.40
N VAL A 430 -7.52 4.19 -8.18
CA VAL A 430 -7.80 3.05 -7.31
C VAL A 430 -9.27 3.04 -6.93
N ALA A 431 -9.94 1.90 -7.05
CA ALA A 431 -11.29 1.74 -6.54
C ALA A 431 -11.33 1.87 -5.01
N ALA A 432 -12.31 2.60 -4.46
CA ALA A 432 -12.46 2.77 -3.01
C ALA A 432 -12.72 1.43 -2.28
N GLY A 433 -13.18 0.43 -3.01
CA GLY A 433 -13.56 -0.87 -2.50
C GLY A 433 -15.05 -0.98 -2.20
N ASN A 434 -15.51 -2.22 -2.09
CA ASN A 434 -16.91 -2.53 -1.83
C ASN A 434 -17.11 -3.00 -0.38
N SER A 435 -18.31 -2.85 0.15
CA SER A 435 -18.69 -3.40 1.45
C SER A 435 -18.50 -4.92 1.48
N PRO A 436 -18.29 -5.52 2.66
CA PRO A 436 -18.26 -6.97 2.80
C PRO A 436 -19.54 -7.60 2.25
N SER A 437 -19.39 -8.69 1.49
CA SER A 437 -20.52 -9.40 0.90
C SER A 437 -21.41 -10.05 1.97
N GLY A 438 -22.74 -9.95 1.80
CA GLY A 438 -23.71 -10.70 2.60
C GLY A 438 -24.06 -10.10 3.97
N SER A 439 -23.59 -8.91 4.32
CA SER A 439 -23.99 -8.25 5.58
C SER A 439 -24.93 -7.09 5.30
N ILE A 440 -26.15 -7.19 5.81
CA ILE A 440 -27.04 -6.05 5.95
C ILE A 440 -26.48 -5.19 7.09
N PRO A 441 -26.12 -3.92 6.85
CA PRO A 441 -25.58 -3.07 7.90
C PRO A 441 -26.67 -2.66 8.90
N ASN A 442 -26.28 -2.47 10.13
CA ASN A 442 -27.11 -1.85 11.16
C ASN A 442 -26.28 -0.74 11.84
N PRO A 443 -26.64 0.54 11.70
CA PRO A 443 -27.84 1.06 11.03
C PRO A 443 -27.81 0.88 9.51
N GLN A 444 -28.99 1.03 8.87
CA GLN A 444 -29.12 0.97 7.41
C GLN A 444 -28.63 2.24 6.71
N TYR A 445 -28.60 2.22 5.39
CA TYR A 445 -28.22 3.35 4.54
C TYR A 445 -29.06 4.62 4.85
N PRO A 446 -28.46 5.81 4.92
CA PRO A 446 -27.03 6.10 4.74
C PRO A 446 -26.20 6.01 6.04
N GLU A 447 -26.82 5.76 7.17
CA GLU A 447 -26.20 5.79 8.50
C GLU A 447 -25.12 4.69 8.68
N HIS A 448 -25.17 3.64 7.87
CA HIS A 448 -24.22 2.53 7.86
C HIS A 448 -22.76 2.99 7.57
N TYR A 449 -22.57 4.14 6.97
CA TYR A 449 -21.24 4.71 6.75
C TYR A 449 -20.48 5.07 8.04
N LYS A 450 -21.19 5.09 9.19
CA LYS A 450 -20.56 5.22 10.52
C LYS A 450 -19.91 3.92 11.00
N ASP A 451 -20.20 2.79 10.35
CA ASP A 451 -19.62 1.49 10.68
C ASP A 451 -18.18 1.41 10.14
N PRO A 452 -17.17 1.12 11.02
CA PRO A 452 -15.77 1.00 10.59
C PRO A 452 -15.51 -0.01 9.47
N ARG A 453 -16.40 -0.98 9.26
CA ARG A 453 -16.30 -1.95 8.16
C ARG A 453 -16.41 -1.31 6.78
N TRP A 454 -17.01 -0.11 6.68
CA TRP A 454 -17.07 0.69 5.44
C TRP A 454 -15.86 1.62 5.24
N ALA A 455 -14.89 1.62 6.17
CA ALA A 455 -13.65 2.36 5.97
C ALA A 455 -12.82 1.76 4.82
N LEU A 456 -11.96 2.61 4.24
CA LEU A 456 -11.12 2.25 3.08
C LEU A 456 -10.22 1.04 3.37
N GLY A 457 -10.05 0.20 2.35
CA GLY A 457 -9.04 -0.84 2.33
C GLY A 457 -7.64 -0.28 2.00
N PRO A 458 -6.59 -1.12 2.13
CA PRO A 458 -5.20 -0.67 2.01
C PRO A 458 -4.90 0.13 0.75
N TRP A 459 -5.15 -0.41 -0.44
CA TRP A 459 -4.78 0.24 -1.71
C TRP A 459 -5.45 1.61 -1.92
N ALA A 460 -6.63 1.81 -1.34
CA ALA A 460 -7.35 3.08 -1.40
C ALA A 460 -6.85 4.13 -0.40
N CYS A 461 -5.74 3.90 0.30
CA CYS A 461 -5.18 4.83 1.28
C CYS A 461 -3.92 5.58 0.79
N GLY A 462 -3.54 5.46 -0.48
CA GLY A 462 -2.39 6.17 -1.05
C GLY A 462 -2.58 7.69 -1.12
N PHE A 463 -1.50 8.46 -0.98
CA PHE A 463 -1.54 9.93 -1.04
C PHE A 463 -1.46 10.47 -2.47
N ASN A 464 -0.70 9.78 -3.33
CA ASN A 464 -0.49 10.22 -4.72
C ASN A 464 -1.44 9.55 -5.71
N THR A 465 -2.34 8.67 -5.24
CA THR A 465 -3.36 8.02 -6.07
C THR A 465 -4.64 8.85 -6.15
N LEU A 466 -5.47 8.58 -7.15
CA LEU A 466 -6.84 9.06 -7.22
C LEU A 466 -7.77 7.93 -6.78
N VAL A 467 -8.40 8.09 -5.64
CA VAL A 467 -9.35 7.09 -5.12
C VAL A 467 -10.74 7.42 -5.63
N CYS A 468 -11.38 6.45 -6.28
CA CYS A 468 -12.70 6.58 -6.88
C CYS A 468 -13.74 5.79 -6.09
N GLY A 469 -14.70 6.50 -5.49
CA GLY A 469 -15.93 5.95 -4.95
C GLY A 469 -16.98 5.70 -6.04
N ALA A 470 -18.10 5.11 -5.66
CA ALA A 470 -19.23 4.90 -6.55
C ALA A 470 -20.43 5.75 -6.13
N PHE A 471 -21.17 6.25 -7.13
CA PHE A 471 -22.48 6.91 -6.92
C PHE A 471 -23.54 6.30 -7.83
N VAL A 472 -24.80 6.57 -7.51
CA VAL A 472 -25.97 6.11 -8.25
C VAL A 472 -26.39 7.17 -9.26
N SER A 473 -26.46 6.81 -10.55
CA SER A 473 -26.96 7.71 -11.61
C SER A 473 -28.33 7.25 -12.14
N ARG A 474 -28.66 5.96 -11.99
CA ARG A 474 -29.90 5.37 -12.49
C ARG A 474 -30.76 4.90 -11.33
N LEU A 475 -32.02 5.24 -11.39
CA LEU A 475 -33.00 4.86 -10.37
C LEU A 475 -33.94 3.80 -10.91
N THR A 476 -34.21 2.80 -10.08
CA THR A 476 -35.27 1.80 -10.31
C THR A 476 -36.11 1.68 -9.06
N THR A 477 -37.31 1.11 -9.19
CA THR A 477 -38.19 0.88 -8.02
C THR A 477 -37.65 -0.16 -7.04
N ALA A 478 -36.70 -0.97 -7.46
CA ALA A 478 -36.02 -1.98 -6.63
C ALA A 478 -34.74 -1.44 -5.95
N GLY A 479 -34.33 -0.19 -6.26
CA GLY A 479 -33.07 0.37 -5.78
C GLY A 479 -33.19 0.95 -4.36
N LEU A 480 -32.24 0.64 -3.49
CA LEU A 480 -32.17 1.20 -2.13
C LEU A 480 -31.98 2.72 -2.14
N VAL A 481 -31.13 3.22 -3.02
CA VAL A 481 -30.92 4.66 -3.22
C VAL A 481 -31.96 5.19 -4.21
N THR A 482 -32.71 6.19 -3.78
CA THR A 482 -33.85 6.77 -4.52
C THR A 482 -33.56 8.13 -5.13
N GLU A 483 -32.34 8.66 -4.99
CA GLU A 483 -31.93 9.94 -5.56
C GLU A 483 -30.63 9.81 -6.34
N VAL A 484 -30.58 10.40 -7.52
CA VAL A 484 -29.39 10.46 -8.38
C VAL A 484 -28.29 11.28 -7.72
N GLY A 485 -27.05 10.81 -7.82
CA GLY A 485 -25.85 11.48 -7.32
C GLY A 485 -25.51 11.14 -5.86
N TRP A 486 -26.30 10.29 -5.22
CA TRP A 486 -25.96 9.79 -3.88
C TRP A 486 -24.96 8.64 -3.96
N PRO A 487 -24.07 8.48 -2.93
CA PRO A 487 -23.12 7.38 -2.89
C PRO A 487 -23.80 6.02 -2.99
N SER A 488 -23.19 5.10 -3.74
CA SER A 488 -23.66 3.71 -3.82
C SER A 488 -23.53 3.02 -2.46
N PRO A 489 -24.53 2.26 -1.97
CA PRO A 489 -24.53 1.70 -0.61
C PRO A 489 -23.33 0.78 -0.30
N PHE A 490 -22.73 0.19 -1.32
CA PHE A 490 -21.56 -0.66 -1.19
C PHE A 490 -20.23 0.10 -1.20
N SER A 491 -20.21 1.38 -1.63
CA SER A 491 -18.98 2.14 -1.75
C SER A 491 -18.35 2.40 -0.39
N ARG A 492 -17.07 2.10 -0.24
CA ARG A 492 -16.32 2.44 0.97
C ARG A 492 -16.02 3.93 1.02
N ILE A 493 -15.85 4.44 2.23
CA ILE A 493 -15.60 5.85 2.50
C ILE A 493 -14.36 6.06 3.37
N GLY A 494 -13.83 7.29 3.32
CA GLY A 494 -12.74 7.76 4.18
C GLY A 494 -13.15 8.04 5.64
N PRO A 495 -12.26 8.67 6.38
CA PRO A 495 -11.02 9.29 5.89
C PRO A 495 -9.93 8.27 5.55
N GLY A 496 -8.99 8.70 4.73
CA GLY A 496 -7.76 7.96 4.48
C GLY A 496 -6.73 8.13 5.60
N LEU A 497 -5.48 7.71 5.35
CA LEU A 497 -4.38 7.88 6.31
C LEU A 497 -4.22 9.37 6.68
N CYS A 498 -3.92 9.62 7.96
CA CYS A 498 -3.76 10.96 8.52
C CYS A 498 -4.98 11.90 8.28
N GLY A 499 -6.18 11.35 8.17
CA GLY A 499 -7.40 12.12 7.94
C GLY A 499 -7.56 12.66 6.51
N ALA A 500 -6.83 12.11 5.53
CA ALA A 500 -6.93 12.54 4.14
C ALA A 500 -8.37 12.44 3.61
N PRO A 501 -8.87 13.47 2.90
CA PRO A 501 -10.24 13.50 2.38
C PRO A 501 -10.36 12.64 1.10
N ILE A 502 -10.41 11.35 1.26
CA ILE A 502 -10.61 10.35 0.20
C ILE A 502 -11.84 9.49 0.49
N PRO A 503 -12.59 9.01 -0.56
CA PRO A 503 -12.30 9.10 -2.00
C PRO A 503 -12.22 10.53 -2.52
N SER A 504 -11.30 10.78 -3.49
CA SER A 504 -11.11 12.10 -4.09
C SER A 504 -12.19 12.42 -5.13
N PHE A 505 -12.72 11.38 -5.76
CA PHE A 505 -13.72 11.42 -6.82
C PHE A 505 -14.72 10.29 -6.63
N SER A 506 -15.85 10.40 -7.33
CA SER A 506 -16.82 9.34 -7.48
C SER A 506 -17.29 9.29 -8.94
N ALA A 507 -17.56 8.09 -9.43
CA ALA A 507 -18.13 7.86 -10.74
C ALA A 507 -19.29 6.85 -10.63
N GLU A 508 -20.02 6.65 -11.70
CA GLU A 508 -21.14 5.74 -11.71
C GLU A 508 -20.69 4.28 -11.50
N GLY A 509 -21.26 3.64 -10.47
CA GLY A 509 -20.95 2.26 -10.09
C GLY A 509 -22.17 1.41 -9.79
N GLY A 510 -23.38 1.97 -9.96
CA GLY A 510 -24.65 1.29 -9.75
C GLY A 510 -25.21 1.40 -8.33
N ASN A 511 -26.35 0.73 -8.09
CA ASN A 511 -27.12 0.72 -6.85
C ASN A 511 -27.24 -0.70 -6.29
N THR A 512 -27.80 -0.87 -5.11
CA THR A 512 -28.20 -2.17 -4.53
C THR A 512 -29.71 -2.20 -4.31
N ASP A 513 -30.26 -3.40 -4.12
CA ASP A 513 -31.60 -3.58 -3.58
C ASP A 513 -31.63 -3.33 -2.04
N ASP A 514 -32.81 -3.42 -1.45
CA ASP A 514 -33.04 -3.21 0.00
C ASP A 514 -32.29 -4.23 0.88
N ALA A 515 -31.92 -5.38 0.33
CA ALA A 515 -31.12 -6.39 1.01
C ALA A 515 -29.60 -6.20 0.81
N TYR A 516 -29.16 -5.06 0.26
CA TYR A 516 -27.78 -4.78 -0.12
C TYR A 516 -27.22 -5.79 -1.14
N GLY A 517 -28.12 -6.41 -1.89
CA GLY A 517 -27.84 -7.35 -2.95
C GLY A 517 -27.81 -6.66 -4.33
N TYR A 518 -27.74 -7.51 -5.32
CA TYR A 518 -27.87 -7.13 -6.71
C TYR A 518 -29.29 -7.46 -7.21
N ALA A 519 -29.90 -6.53 -7.92
CA ALA A 519 -31.08 -6.78 -8.73
C ALA A 519 -30.84 -6.26 -10.17
N PRO A 520 -31.53 -6.81 -11.17
CA PRO A 520 -31.41 -6.33 -12.56
C PRO A 520 -31.67 -4.82 -12.68
N ASP A 521 -30.98 -4.21 -13.61
CA ASP A 521 -31.07 -2.77 -13.97
C ASP A 521 -30.61 -1.78 -12.87
N LEU A 522 -29.98 -2.28 -11.80
CA LEU A 522 -29.36 -1.47 -10.75
C LEU A 522 -27.89 -1.14 -11.04
N GLY A 523 -27.27 -1.82 -11.98
CA GLY A 523 -25.84 -1.73 -12.26
C GLY A 523 -25.50 -0.85 -13.46
N VAL A 524 -24.28 -1.03 -13.91
CA VAL A 524 -23.69 -0.40 -15.10
C VAL A 524 -23.35 -1.47 -16.11
N TRP A 525 -23.50 -1.14 -17.39
CA TRP A 525 -23.26 -2.10 -18.47
C TRP A 525 -21.76 -2.30 -18.72
N CYS A 526 -21.35 -3.57 -18.75
CA CYS A 526 -19.98 -4.02 -18.99
C CYS A 526 -19.97 -5.21 -19.94
N LEU A 527 -18.82 -5.51 -20.57
CA LEU A 527 -18.65 -6.71 -21.40
C LEU A 527 -17.95 -7.82 -20.62
N SER A 528 -18.54 -9.01 -20.58
CA SER A 528 -17.90 -10.22 -20.03
C SER A 528 -16.73 -10.68 -20.91
N GLY A 529 -15.92 -11.62 -20.42
CA GLY A 529 -14.85 -12.25 -21.21
C GLY A 529 -15.32 -12.92 -22.50
N ALA A 530 -16.57 -13.35 -22.56
CA ALA A 530 -17.22 -13.86 -23.75
C ALA A 530 -17.72 -12.76 -24.71
N GLY A 531 -17.61 -11.49 -24.36
CA GLY A 531 -18.09 -10.36 -25.17
C GLY A 531 -19.60 -10.09 -25.04
N LEU A 532 -20.24 -10.64 -24.01
CA LEU A 532 -21.66 -10.41 -23.74
C LEU A 532 -21.83 -9.17 -22.85
N PRO A 533 -22.78 -8.27 -23.17
CA PRO A 533 -23.16 -7.19 -22.26
C PRO A 533 -23.76 -7.74 -20.97
N GLU A 534 -23.28 -7.29 -19.84
CA GLU A 534 -23.78 -7.68 -18.53
C GLU A 534 -23.89 -6.46 -17.60
N ASP A 535 -24.90 -6.47 -16.74
CA ASP A 535 -25.18 -5.45 -15.74
C ASP A 535 -24.41 -5.75 -14.44
N LYS A 536 -23.59 -4.80 -13.96
CA LYS A 536 -22.66 -4.98 -12.83
C LYS A 536 -22.72 -3.83 -11.86
N ILE A 537 -22.50 -4.12 -10.55
CA ILE A 537 -22.37 -3.10 -9.51
C ILE A 537 -21.01 -3.20 -8.82
N GLY A 538 -20.39 -2.06 -8.52
CA GLY A 538 -19.11 -2.01 -7.78
C GLY A 538 -18.29 -0.75 -8.06
N THR A 539 -17.46 -0.38 -7.09
CA THR A 539 -16.44 0.67 -7.27
C THR A 539 -15.41 0.29 -8.33
N SER A 540 -15.25 -1.02 -8.57
CA SER A 540 -14.42 -1.57 -9.66
C SER A 540 -14.87 -1.13 -11.05
N PHE A 541 -16.12 -0.71 -11.21
CA PHE A 541 -16.70 -0.24 -12.48
C PHE A 541 -16.83 1.29 -12.53
N ALA A 542 -16.69 1.97 -11.39
CA ALA A 542 -16.57 3.41 -11.28
C ALA A 542 -15.13 3.90 -11.56
N ALA A 543 -14.14 3.26 -10.97
CA ALA A 543 -12.73 3.65 -11.12
C ALA A 543 -12.25 3.72 -12.58
N PRO A 544 -12.57 2.77 -13.48
CA PRO A 544 -12.14 2.83 -14.88
C PRO A 544 -12.72 4.02 -15.65
N LEU A 545 -13.89 4.56 -15.26
CA LEU A 545 -14.40 5.81 -15.85
C LEU A 545 -13.51 7.00 -15.49
N LEU A 546 -13.10 7.12 -14.23
CA LEU A 546 -12.17 8.16 -13.82
C LEU A 546 -10.80 8.01 -14.51
N ALA A 547 -10.31 6.78 -14.67
CA ALA A 547 -9.07 6.50 -15.38
C ALA A 547 -9.18 6.89 -16.86
N ARG A 548 -10.31 6.59 -17.50
CA ARG A 548 -10.62 7.02 -18.85
C ARG A 548 -10.59 8.55 -18.99
N GLU A 549 -11.29 9.26 -18.12
CA GLU A 549 -11.30 10.73 -18.15
C GLU A 549 -9.91 11.33 -17.87
N ALA A 550 -9.10 10.68 -17.04
CA ALA A 550 -7.71 11.09 -16.84
C ALA A 550 -6.87 10.91 -18.11
N ALA A 551 -7.05 9.81 -18.85
CA ALA A 551 -6.34 9.57 -20.10
C ALA A 551 -6.77 10.57 -21.19
N LEU A 552 -8.07 10.80 -21.35
CA LEU A 552 -8.62 11.80 -22.28
C LEU A 552 -8.16 13.21 -21.94
N THR A 553 -8.06 13.56 -20.65
CA THR A 553 -7.56 14.86 -20.19
C THR A 553 -6.09 15.04 -20.52
N LEU A 554 -5.25 14.02 -20.26
CA LEU A 554 -3.83 14.05 -20.62
C LEU A 554 -3.63 14.18 -22.13
N ASP A 555 -4.41 13.49 -22.93
CA ASP A 555 -4.37 13.57 -24.38
C ASP A 555 -4.73 14.96 -24.89
N ARG A 556 -5.84 15.55 -24.40
CA ARG A 556 -6.24 16.93 -24.74
C ARG A 556 -5.16 17.94 -24.35
N LEU A 557 -4.57 17.80 -23.17
CA LEU A 557 -3.48 18.67 -22.73
C LEU A 557 -2.24 18.49 -23.59
N GLN A 558 -1.92 17.25 -24.04
CA GLN A 558 -0.80 16.98 -24.92
C GLN A 558 -0.91 17.73 -26.25
N HIS A 559 -2.12 17.80 -26.83
CA HIS A 559 -2.37 18.55 -28.06
C HIS A 559 -2.18 20.07 -27.91
N GLN A 560 -2.18 20.58 -26.68
CA GLN A 560 -1.93 22.00 -26.39
C GLN A 560 -0.48 22.29 -25.98
N CYS A 561 0.32 21.26 -25.77
CA CYS A 561 1.72 21.43 -25.43
C CYS A 561 2.58 21.78 -26.66
N ALA A 562 3.68 22.50 -26.45
CA ALA A 562 4.67 22.73 -27.49
C ALA A 562 5.24 21.38 -28.00
N PRO A 563 5.62 21.30 -29.29
CA PRO A 563 6.22 20.09 -29.85
C PRO A 563 7.42 19.60 -28.99
N GLY A 564 7.42 18.30 -28.66
CA GLY A 564 8.46 17.67 -27.83
C GLY A 564 8.31 17.88 -26.32
N SER A 565 7.30 18.63 -25.86
CA SER A 565 6.92 18.72 -24.44
C SER A 565 5.72 17.82 -24.12
N ARG A 566 5.54 17.49 -22.85
CA ARG A 566 4.37 16.73 -22.38
C ARG A 566 3.77 17.35 -21.11
N PRO A 567 2.43 17.27 -20.91
CA PRO A 567 1.80 17.75 -19.70
C PRO A 567 2.21 16.88 -18.50
N PHE A 568 2.34 17.48 -17.33
CA PHE A 568 2.55 16.71 -16.11
C PHE A 568 1.24 16.03 -15.66
N ALA A 569 1.35 14.86 -15.04
CA ALA A 569 0.22 14.15 -14.48
C ALA A 569 -0.54 14.99 -13.44
N VAL A 570 0.18 15.76 -12.63
CA VAL A 570 -0.42 16.67 -11.64
C VAL A 570 -1.29 17.75 -12.30
N THR A 571 -0.95 18.21 -13.51
CA THR A 571 -1.77 19.17 -14.25
C THR A 571 -3.12 18.55 -14.64
N ALA A 572 -3.11 17.33 -15.17
CA ALA A 572 -4.36 16.63 -15.48
C ALA A 572 -5.21 16.37 -14.23
N ARG A 573 -4.59 16.01 -13.10
CA ARG A 573 -5.30 15.89 -11.80
C ARG A 573 -5.97 17.20 -11.39
N ALA A 574 -5.28 18.33 -11.55
CA ALA A 574 -5.86 19.65 -11.26
C ALA A 574 -7.06 19.95 -12.16
N PHE A 575 -6.98 19.66 -13.46
CA PHE A 575 -8.10 19.82 -14.38
C PHE A 575 -9.28 18.93 -14.03
N LEU A 576 -9.06 17.67 -13.71
CA LEU A 576 -10.10 16.75 -13.24
C LEU A 576 -10.81 17.30 -12.00
N THR A 577 -10.04 17.84 -11.03
CA THR A 577 -10.59 18.42 -9.81
C THR A 577 -11.44 19.67 -10.10
N LEU A 578 -10.98 20.54 -11.01
CA LEU A 578 -11.69 21.77 -11.37
C LEU A 578 -12.97 21.51 -12.18
N THR A 579 -12.98 20.43 -12.97
CA THR A 579 -14.13 20.08 -13.84
C THR A 579 -15.11 19.12 -13.19
N ALA A 580 -14.73 18.50 -12.06
CA ALA A 580 -15.62 17.63 -11.31
C ALA A 580 -16.83 18.40 -10.78
N THR A 581 -18.01 17.81 -10.93
CA THR A 581 -19.23 18.36 -10.35
C THR A 581 -19.25 18.10 -8.85
N PRO A 582 -19.40 19.14 -8.00
CA PRO A 582 -19.52 18.92 -6.56
C PRO A 582 -20.73 18.04 -6.24
N PRO A 583 -20.67 17.16 -5.23
CA PRO A 583 -21.83 16.41 -4.78
C PRO A 583 -22.95 17.40 -4.39
N ARG A 584 -24.19 17.09 -4.76
CA ARG A 584 -25.34 17.90 -4.36
C ARG A 584 -25.40 17.94 -2.82
N ARG A 585 -25.33 19.12 -2.23
CA ARG A 585 -25.58 19.28 -0.80
C ARG A 585 -27.05 18.92 -0.56
N SER A 586 -27.32 17.97 0.34
CA SER A 586 -28.68 17.74 0.81
C SER A 586 -29.19 19.06 1.40
N THR A 587 -30.30 19.54 0.93
CA THR A 587 -31.02 20.71 1.49
C THR A 587 -31.75 20.36 2.79
N GLN A 588 -31.39 19.23 3.44
CA GLN A 588 -31.91 18.97 4.77
C GLN A 588 -31.34 20.02 5.72
N SER A 589 -32.18 20.99 5.98
CA SER A 589 -32.03 22.00 7.02
C SER A 589 -31.53 21.38 8.31
N ARG A 590 -30.52 22.02 8.88
CA ARG A 590 -30.21 21.86 10.30
C ARG A 590 -31.46 22.27 11.08
N SER A 591 -32.21 21.30 11.56
CA SER A 591 -33.17 21.45 12.64
C SER A 591 -32.58 20.91 13.92
#